data_03379e9ff662b72fc8621578bd0c60e0
#
_entry.id   03379e9ff662b72fc8621578bd0c60e0
#
_cell.length_a   1.000
_cell.length_b   1.000
_cell.length_c   1.000
_cell.angle_alpha   90.00
_cell.angle_beta   90.00
_cell.angle_gamma   90.00
#
_symmetry.space_group_name_H-M   'P 1'
#
loop_
_entity.id
_entity.type
_entity.pdbx_description
1 polymer ?
#
loop_
_entity_poly.entity_id
_entity_poly.type
_entity_poly.pdbx_seq_one_letter_code
_entity_poly.pdbx_strand_id
1 'polypeptide(L)'
;MAMSLLGITFGIAFFVVTQAQTSGFEAFFIRTILGTNGAIKVSDRFQDMDGTVSRTDQDGKTRFSFRSREESRYTEGIETPHLLRKALSQFKGITGISEILEGNAILDGGSRSYAISFHGIRINDHISVSDLGNQIIIGDLSSFESDKMSVLIGSRIAQRLMISQGDRVTLKGGTGNIQLRVAGMFESGVSQIDKNRIYLHLAKAREFKGERFSGSIFQVGIQNPNVAPQIAAQMQETLGHRVVSWQEREKVWLDVFKALRVSSAITVSSILLLSGLGIFNVFAIMVIEKTRDIAILRSMGFSGSDASAVFLWQGIIVLIFGIIAGTLLGILAT
;
A
#
# COMPACT_ATOMS: atom_id res chain seq x y z
N MET A 1 14.84 35.89 22.65
CA MET A 1 13.58 35.85 21.89
C MET A 1 13.72 35.37 20.47
N ALA A 2 14.58 35.93 19.62
CA ALA A 2 14.72 35.47 18.24
C ALA A 2 15.10 33.96 18.12
N MET A 3 16.00 33.45 18.94
CA MET A 3 16.38 32.03 18.96
C MET A 3 15.22 31.10 19.32
N SER A 4 14.39 31.49 20.29
CA SER A 4 13.21 30.69 20.69
C SER A 4 12.14 30.70 19.61
N LEU A 5 11.91 31.85 18.96
CA LEU A 5 11.00 31.95 17.82
C LEU A 5 11.47 31.06 16.66
N LEU A 6 12.78 31.08 16.33
CA LEU A 6 13.35 30.22 15.30
C LEU A 6 13.18 28.73 15.65
N GLY A 7 13.41 28.33 16.89
CA GLY A 7 13.23 26.93 17.33
C GLY A 7 11.80 26.43 17.13
N ILE A 8 10.79 27.24 17.52
CA ILE A 8 9.37 26.89 17.31
C ILE A 8 9.05 26.85 15.82
N THR A 9 9.46 27.87 15.08
CA THR A 9 9.19 27.99 13.65
C THR A 9 9.75 26.79 12.87
N PHE A 10 11.02 26.44 13.11
CA PHE A 10 11.65 25.27 12.48
C PHE A 10 11.04 23.95 12.93
N GLY A 11 10.71 23.79 14.21
CA GLY A 11 10.06 22.58 14.73
C GLY A 11 8.70 22.33 14.06
N ILE A 12 7.88 23.37 13.93
CA ILE A 12 6.57 23.28 13.29
C ILE A 12 6.70 23.08 11.76
N ALA A 13 7.60 23.84 11.11
CA ALA A 13 7.87 23.66 9.69
C ALA A 13 8.31 22.23 9.38
N PHE A 14 9.24 21.69 10.13
CA PHE A 14 9.70 20.30 10.01
C PHE A 14 8.56 19.29 10.19
N PHE A 15 7.68 19.52 11.19
CA PHE A 15 6.51 18.67 11.37
C PHE A 15 5.58 18.67 10.16
N VAL A 16 5.22 19.85 9.67
CA VAL A 16 4.34 20.00 8.51
C VAL A 16 4.93 19.27 7.29
N VAL A 17 6.21 19.51 6.98
CA VAL A 17 6.90 18.85 5.86
C VAL A 17 6.91 17.33 6.02
N THR A 18 7.32 16.82 7.19
CA THR A 18 7.38 15.37 7.43
C THR A 18 6.01 14.72 7.34
N GLN A 19 4.98 15.37 7.88
CA GLN A 19 3.62 14.86 7.84
C GLN A 19 3.04 14.87 6.43
N ALA A 20 3.27 15.94 5.67
CA ALA A 20 2.82 16.05 4.28
C ALA A 20 3.53 15.02 3.39
N GLN A 21 4.84 14.85 3.55
CA GLN A 21 5.63 13.86 2.81
C GLN A 21 5.16 12.42 3.12
N THR A 22 4.93 12.10 4.40
CA THR A 22 4.44 10.76 4.79
C THR A 22 3.04 10.50 4.24
N SER A 23 2.13 11.47 4.34
CA SER A 23 0.76 11.34 3.83
C SER A 23 0.71 11.29 2.30
N GLY A 24 1.54 12.09 1.62
CA GLY A 24 1.65 12.06 0.17
C GLY A 24 2.18 10.73 -0.36
N PHE A 25 3.21 10.18 0.29
CA PHE A 25 3.76 8.88 -0.06
C PHE A 25 2.76 7.73 0.20
N GLU A 26 2.03 7.77 1.33
CA GLU A 26 0.97 6.80 1.64
C GLU A 26 -0.15 6.85 0.59
N ALA A 27 -0.63 8.04 0.22
CA ALA A 27 -1.66 8.22 -0.80
C ALA A 27 -1.19 7.73 -2.17
N PHE A 28 0.06 8.02 -2.55
CA PHE A 28 0.69 7.51 -3.76
C PHE A 28 0.76 5.98 -3.74
N PHE A 29 1.24 5.38 -2.64
CA PHE A 29 1.35 3.94 -2.47
C PHE A 29 -0.01 3.25 -2.61
N ILE A 30 -1.04 3.74 -1.89
CA ILE A 30 -2.40 3.19 -1.95
C ILE A 30 -2.95 3.25 -3.38
N ARG A 31 -2.82 4.38 -4.06
CA ARG A 31 -3.27 4.53 -5.46
C ARG A 31 -2.58 3.54 -6.38
N THR A 32 -1.27 3.40 -6.25
CA THR A 32 -0.46 2.51 -7.10
C THR A 32 -0.82 1.04 -6.87
N ILE A 33 -0.99 0.62 -5.61
CA ILE A 33 -1.38 -0.75 -5.26
C ILE A 33 -2.80 -1.07 -5.74
N LEU A 34 -3.75 -0.16 -5.54
CA LEU A 34 -5.12 -0.33 -6.04
C LEU A 34 -5.15 -0.38 -7.57
N GLY A 35 -4.40 0.49 -8.22
CA GLY A 35 -4.30 0.52 -9.69
C GLY A 35 -3.62 -0.70 -10.30
N THR A 36 -2.90 -1.50 -9.50
CA THR A 36 -2.21 -2.68 -10.02
C THR A 36 -2.88 -4.01 -9.62
N ASN A 37 -3.39 -4.07 -8.40
CA ASN A 37 -3.85 -5.34 -7.82
C ASN A 37 -5.34 -5.36 -7.45
N GLY A 38 -6.09 -4.31 -7.79
CA GLY A 38 -7.48 -4.16 -7.40
C GLY A 38 -7.71 -4.07 -5.88
N ALA A 39 -8.93 -3.80 -5.47
CA ALA A 39 -9.28 -3.57 -4.06
C ALA A 39 -9.50 -4.86 -3.26
N ILE A 40 -10.00 -5.91 -3.89
CA ILE A 40 -10.28 -7.21 -3.25
C ILE A 40 -9.69 -8.32 -4.12
N LYS A 41 -9.05 -9.30 -3.47
CA LYS A 41 -8.54 -10.52 -4.10
C LYS A 41 -9.37 -11.70 -3.57
N VAL A 42 -9.96 -12.45 -4.48
CA VAL A 42 -10.65 -13.72 -4.20
C VAL A 42 -9.79 -14.84 -4.72
N SER A 43 -9.44 -15.77 -3.88
CA SER A 43 -8.66 -16.96 -4.20
C SER A 43 -9.43 -18.22 -3.86
N ASP A 44 -8.78 -19.36 -4.02
CA ASP A 44 -9.37 -20.66 -3.79
C ASP A 44 -10.04 -20.81 -2.41
N ARG A 45 -10.88 -21.80 -2.29
CA ARG A 45 -11.57 -22.10 -1.03
C ARG A 45 -10.57 -22.26 0.11
N PHE A 46 -10.95 -21.78 1.27
CA PHE A 46 -10.32 -22.14 2.53
C PHE A 46 -10.47 -23.64 2.70
N GLN A 47 -9.41 -24.39 2.50
CA GLN A 47 -9.35 -25.74 2.99
C GLN A 47 -8.78 -25.67 4.41
N ASP A 48 -9.68 -25.73 5.40
CA ASP A 48 -9.29 -25.92 6.78
C ASP A 48 -8.60 -27.29 6.88
N MET A 49 -7.28 -27.31 6.77
CA MET A 49 -6.49 -28.47 7.14
C MET A 49 -6.47 -28.70 8.66
N ASP A 50 -6.95 -27.75 9.41
CA ASP A 50 -7.08 -27.81 10.87
C ASP A 50 -8.43 -28.39 11.31
N GLY A 51 -8.81 -29.51 10.76
CA GLY A 51 -9.81 -30.39 11.35
C GLY A 51 -9.31 -31.04 12.65
N THR A 52 -8.64 -30.28 13.51
CA THR A 52 -8.28 -30.70 14.85
C THR A 52 -9.52 -30.62 15.72
N VAL A 53 -10.34 -31.68 15.69
CA VAL A 53 -11.41 -31.82 16.65
C VAL A 53 -10.79 -32.19 17.98
N SER A 54 -10.56 -31.22 18.83
CA SER A 54 -10.25 -31.46 20.24
C SER A 54 -11.52 -31.91 20.93
N ARG A 55 -11.65 -33.21 21.17
CA ARG A 55 -12.68 -33.78 22.07
C ARG A 55 -12.04 -33.92 23.45
N THR A 56 -12.54 -33.16 24.39
CA THR A 56 -12.22 -33.35 25.81
C THR A 56 -13.15 -34.46 26.34
N ASP A 57 -12.56 -35.60 26.69
CA ASP A 57 -13.27 -36.69 27.35
C ASP A 57 -13.63 -36.31 28.80
N GLN A 58 -14.64 -37.00 29.37
CA GLN A 58 -15.12 -36.74 30.73
C GLN A 58 -14.04 -36.87 31.82
N ASP A 59 -12.87 -37.41 31.50
CA ASP A 59 -11.70 -37.54 32.39
C ASP A 59 -10.66 -36.38 32.23
N GLY A 60 -11.01 -35.30 31.55
CA GLY A 60 -10.13 -34.13 31.43
C GLY A 60 -8.88 -34.33 30.56
N LYS A 61 -8.75 -35.44 29.84
CA LYS A 61 -7.66 -35.68 28.89
C LYS A 61 -8.05 -35.26 27.49
N THR A 62 -7.36 -34.30 26.95
CA THR A 62 -7.55 -33.85 25.57
C THR A 62 -6.89 -34.86 24.61
N ARG A 63 -7.71 -35.60 23.88
CA ARG A 63 -7.26 -36.46 22.80
C ARG A 63 -7.38 -35.69 21.49
N PHE A 64 -6.25 -35.50 20.79
CA PHE A 64 -6.21 -34.97 19.43
C PHE A 64 -6.48 -36.16 18.48
N SER A 65 -7.61 -36.16 17.79
CA SER A 65 -7.85 -37.10 16.70
C SER A 65 -7.68 -36.35 15.38
N PHE A 66 -6.63 -36.67 14.64
CA PHE A 66 -6.49 -36.26 13.27
C PHE A 66 -7.42 -37.11 12.41
N ARG A 67 -8.51 -36.56 11.92
CA ARG A 67 -9.35 -37.22 10.94
C ARG A 67 -8.79 -36.77 9.56
N SER A 68 -7.81 -37.51 9.06
CA SER A 68 -7.45 -37.47 7.64
C SER A 68 -8.70 -37.90 6.87
N ARG A 69 -9.34 -36.95 6.18
CA ARG A 69 -10.37 -37.27 5.21
C ARG A 69 -9.63 -37.79 3.98
N GLU A 70 -9.60 -39.10 3.86
CA GLU A 70 -9.04 -39.75 2.69
C GLU A 70 -9.64 -39.18 1.42
N GLU A 71 -8.72 -38.81 0.49
CA GLU A 71 -8.95 -38.63 -0.95
C GLU A 71 -9.93 -37.55 -1.40
N SER A 72 -9.84 -36.36 -0.87
CA SER A 72 -10.11 -35.21 -1.72
C SER A 72 -8.81 -34.79 -2.40
N ARG A 73 -8.57 -35.21 -3.64
CA ARG A 73 -7.48 -34.67 -4.47
C ARG A 73 -7.66 -33.16 -4.49
N TYR A 74 -6.83 -32.45 -3.72
CA TYR A 74 -6.78 -31.01 -3.76
C TYR A 74 -6.42 -30.58 -5.17
N THR A 75 -7.37 -30.05 -5.89
CA THR A 75 -7.12 -29.34 -7.13
C THR A 75 -6.96 -27.87 -6.76
N GLU A 76 -5.71 -27.40 -6.73
CA GLU A 76 -5.39 -26.01 -6.48
C GLU A 76 -6.12 -25.14 -7.52
N GLY A 77 -6.93 -24.18 -7.06
CA GLY A 77 -7.61 -23.22 -7.94
C GLY A 77 -9.13 -23.26 -7.84
N ILE A 78 -9.76 -22.32 -8.53
CA ILE A 78 -11.21 -22.15 -8.53
C ILE A 78 -11.84 -23.11 -9.55
N GLU A 79 -12.60 -24.08 -9.08
CA GLU A 79 -13.21 -25.12 -9.92
C GLU A 79 -14.19 -24.57 -10.96
N THR A 80 -14.97 -23.53 -10.59
CA THR A 80 -16.02 -22.97 -11.44
C THR A 80 -15.91 -21.44 -11.58
N PRO A 81 -14.90 -20.94 -12.33
CA PRO A 81 -14.61 -19.49 -12.39
C PRO A 81 -15.80 -18.67 -12.90
N HIS A 82 -16.58 -19.20 -13.84
CA HIS A 82 -17.74 -18.51 -14.43
C HIS A 82 -18.90 -18.34 -13.42
N LEU A 83 -19.13 -19.33 -12.55
CA LEU A 83 -20.16 -19.23 -11.52
C LEU A 83 -19.73 -18.24 -10.44
N LEU A 84 -18.48 -18.33 -10.01
CA LEU A 84 -17.93 -17.40 -9.04
C LEU A 84 -17.97 -15.96 -9.56
N ARG A 85 -17.61 -15.73 -10.82
CA ARG A 85 -17.72 -14.40 -11.46
C ARG A 85 -19.16 -13.87 -11.42
N LYS A 86 -20.15 -14.73 -11.74
CA LYS A 86 -21.57 -14.35 -11.68
C LYS A 86 -22.02 -14.05 -10.25
N ALA A 87 -21.57 -14.82 -9.27
CA ALA A 87 -21.86 -14.56 -7.87
C ALA A 87 -21.21 -13.26 -7.39
N LEU A 88 -19.95 -13.01 -7.74
CA LEU A 88 -19.25 -11.76 -7.43
C LEU A 88 -19.96 -10.53 -8.01
N SER A 89 -20.48 -10.61 -9.24
CA SER A 89 -21.18 -9.47 -9.86
C SER A 89 -22.49 -9.06 -9.19
N GLN A 90 -23.03 -9.88 -8.27
CA GLN A 90 -24.26 -9.57 -7.53
C GLN A 90 -24.01 -8.67 -6.29
N PHE A 91 -22.76 -8.54 -5.85
CA PHE A 91 -22.44 -7.66 -4.73
C PHE A 91 -22.50 -6.20 -5.13
N LYS A 92 -23.06 -5.35 -4.26
CA LYS A 92 -23.19 -3.91 -4.51
C LYS A 92 -21.82 -3.20 -4.45
N GLY A 93 -21.64 -2.19 -5.30
CA GLY A 93 -20.45 -1.34 -5.30
C GLY A 93 -19.25 -1.88 -6.05
N ILE A 94 -19.40 -2.99 -6.78
CA ILE A 94 -18.36 -3.54 -7.65
C ILE A 94 -18.29 -2.72 -8.94
N THR A 95 -17.09 -2.33 -9.35
CA THR A 95 -16.79 -1.61 -10.59
C THR A 95 -16.30 -2.53 -11.71
N GLY A 96 -15.64 -3.62 -11.34
CA GLY A 96 -15.11 -4.58 -12.30
C GLY A 96 -14.66 -5.88 -11.63
N ILE A 97 -14.51 -6.93 -12.44
CA ILE A 97 -14.05 -8.25 -12.01
C ILE A 97 -13.08 -8.78 -13.05
N SER A 98 -11.84 -9.03 -12.66
CA SER A 98 -10.81 -9.63 -13.51
C SER A 98 -10.40 -11.00 -13.00
N GLU A 99 -10.49 -11.99 -13.87
CA GLU A 99 -9.92 -13.31 -13.64
C GLU A 99 -8.44 -13.29 -14.01
N ILE A 100 -7.58 -13.77 -13.13
CA ILE A 100 -6.13 -13.81 -13.33
C ILE A 100 -5.63 -15.22 -13.04
N LEU A 101 -4.81 -15.74 -13.94
CA LEU A 101 -4.05 -16.96 -13.74
C LEU A 101 -2.59 -16.59 -13.42
N GLU A 102 -2.19 -16.77 -12.20
CA GLU A 102 -0.81 -16.51 -11.73
C GLU A 102 0.05 -17.76 -11.86
N GLY A 103 1.34 -17.56 -12.13
CA GLY A 103 2.34 -18.61 -12.11
C GLY A 103 3.74 -18.04 -12.22
N ASN A 104 4.74 -18.92 -11.99
CA ASN A 104 6.14 -18.57 -12.12
C ASN A 104 6.73 -19.23 -13.36
N ALA A 105 7.64 -18.53 -14.01
CA ALA A 105 8.33 -19.02 -15.20
C ALA A 105 9.69 -18.35 -15.35
N ILE A 106 10.47 -18.81 -16.32
CA ILE A 106 11.72 -18.18 -16.72
C ILE A 106 11.49 -17.51 -18.06
N LEU A 107 11.72 -16.20 -18.12
CA LEU A 107 11.70 -15.43 -19.35
C LEU A 107 13.12 -15.42 -19.95
N ASP A 108 13.23 -15.91 -21.16
CA ASP A 108 14.49 -15.95 -21.92
C ASP A 108 14.44 -14.92 -23.05
N GLY A 109 15.32 -13.94 -22.98
CA GLY A 109 15.50 -12.90 -24.00
C GLY A 109 16.56 -13.23 -25.05
N GLY A 110 17.01 -14.49 -25.10
CA GLY A 110 18.05 -14.96 -26.03
C GLY A 110 19.45 -14.88 -25.43
N SER A 111 19.90 -13.75 -24.94
CA SER A 111 21.23 -13.59 -24.31
C SER A 111 21.23 -13.83 -22.80
N ARG A 112 20.10 -13.60 -22.17
CA ARG A 112 19.91 -13.70 -20.70
C ARG A 112 18.53 -14.25 -20.37
N SER A 113 18.45 -14.98 -19.27
CA SER A 113 17.20 -15.52 -18.73
C SER A 113 16.96 -14.94 -17.32
N TYR A 114 15.69 -14.74 -16.98
CA TYR A 114 15.30 -14.16 -15.70
C TYR A 114 14.01 -14.83 -15.18
N ALA A 115 13.97 -15.15 -13.88
CA ALA A 115 12.79 -15.68 -13.23
C ALA A 115 11.75 -14.58 -13.04
N ILE A 116 10.51 -14.85 -13.47
CA ILE A 116 9.41 -13.91 -13.44
C ILE A 116 8.12 -14.58 -12.95
N SER A 117 7.17 -13.76 -12.54
CA SER A 117 5.79 -14.16 -12.34
C SER A 117 4.96 -13.71 -13.55
N PHE A 118 4.24 -14.63 -14.15
CA PHE A 118 3.30 -14.31 -15.22
C PHE A 118 1.87 -14.19 -14.70
N HIS A 119 1.14 -13.26 -15.27
CA HIS A 119 -0.28 -13.04 -15.02
C HIS A 119 -1.04 -13.19 -16.32
N GLY A 120 -1.80 -14.28 -16.45
CA GLY A 120 -2.72 -14.48 -17.56
C GLY A 120 -4.00 -13.69 -17.32
N ILE A 121 -4.30 -12.75 -18.20
CA ILE A 121 -5.45 -11.82 -18.07
C ILE A 121 -6.31 -11.77 -19.32
N ARG A 122 -7.56 -11.34 -19.16
CA ARG A 122 -8.38 -10.77 -20.24
C ARG A 122 -8.28 -9.26 -20.11
N ILE A 123 -7.71 -8.61 -21.13
CA ILE A 123 -7.39 -7.19 -21.05
C ILE A 123 -8.58 -6.32 -20.68
N ASN A 124 -9.73 -6.52 -21.34
CA ASN A 124 -10.94 -5.74 -21.13
C ASN A 124 -11.50 -5.89 -19.70
N ASP A 125 -11.40 -7.08 -19.12
CA ASP A 125 -11.76 -7.29 -17.71
C ASP A 125 -10.73 -6.63 -16.77
N HIS A 126 -9.45 -6.75 -17.11
CA HIS A 126 -8.37 -6.30 -16.24
C HIS A 126 -8.30 -4.78 -16.12
N ILE A 127 -8.51 -4.04 -17.20
CA ILE A 127 -8.55 -2.57 -17.18
C ILE A 127 -9.75 -2.02 -16.40
N SER A 128 -10.78 -2.82 -16.15
CA SER A 128 -11.91 -2.41 -15.29
C SER A 128 -11.56 -2.42 -13.78
N VAL A 129 -10.49 -3.10 -13.39
CA VAL A 129 -10.06 -3.27 -11.99
C VAL A 129 -8.66 -2.73 -11.72
N SER A 130 -7.93 -2.35 -12.77
CA SER A 130 -6.54 -1.87 -12.70
C SER A 130 -6.31 -0.71 -13.64
N ASP A 131 -5.25 0.06 -13.36
CA ASP A 131 -4.81 1.19 -14.19
C ASP A 131 -3.80 0.76 -15.26
N LEU A 132 -3.77 -0.53 -15.65
CA LEU A 132 -2.79 -1.05 -16.59
C LEU A 132 -2.76 -0.24 -17.90
N GLY A 133 -3.92 0.29 -18.34
CA GLY A 133 -4.01 1.16 -19.49
C GLY A 133 -3.12 2.40 -19.44
N ASN A 134 -3.06 3.03 -18.27
CA ASN A 134 -2.26 4.22 -18.02
C ASN A 134 -0.80 3.90 -17.66
N GLN A 135 -0.49 2.63 -17.40
CA GLN A 135 0.84 2.16 -17.03
C GLN A 135 1.70 1.77 -18.23
N ILE A 136 1.14 1.70 -19.45
CA ILE A 136 1.90 1.39 -20.66
C ILE A 136 2.76 2.58 -21.04
N ILE A 137 4.10 2.37 -21.05
CA ILE A 137 5.09 3.40 -21.42
C ILE A 137 5.62 3.23 -22.83
N ILE A 138 5.62 2.01 -23.36
CA ILE A 138 6.05 1.67 -24.73
C ILE A 138 5.08 0.67 -25.29
N GLY A 139 4.62 0.88 -26.51
CA GLY A 139 3.66 0.01 -27.17
C GLY A 139 2.22 0.41 -26.90
N ASP A 140 1.30 -0.54 -27.14
CA ASP A 140 -0.12 -0.27 -27.16
C ASP A 140 -0.91 -1.51 -26.70
N LEU A 141 -1.96 -1.28 -25.92
CA LEU A 141 -2.88 -2.35 -25.49
C LEU A 141 -3.62 -3.01 -26.63
N SER A 142 -3.93 -2.27 -27.70
CA SER A 142 -4.62 -2.83 -28.87
C SER A 142 -3.74 -3.88 -29.60
N SER A 143 -2.43 -3.65 -29.64
CA SER A 143 -1.45 -4.63 -30.14
C SER A 143 -1.39 -5.87 -29.27
N PHE A 144 -1.53 -5.72 -27.94
CA PHE A 144 -1.62 -6.86 -27.04
C PHE A 144 -2.93 -7.61 -27.21
N GLU A 145 -4.07 -6.92 -27.36
CA GLU A 145 -5.38 -7.55 -27.49
C GLU A 145 -5.53 -8.35 -28.78
N SER A 146 -5.02 -7.81 -29.90
CA SER A 146 -5.13 -8.41 -31.22
C SER A 146 -4.27 -9.65 -31.43
N ASP A 147 -3.09 -9.72 -30.80
CA ASP A 147 -2.16 -10.84 -30.94
C ASP A 147 -2.13 -11.72 -29.69
N LYS A 148 -2.76 -12.89 -29.74
CA LYS A 148 -2.81 -13.85 -28.64
C LYS A 148 -1.45 -14.41 -28.22
N MET A 149 -0.42 -14.30 -29.06
CA MET A 149 0.95 -14.69 -28.78
C MET A 149 1.81 -13.55 -28.28
N SER A 150 1.21 -12.46 -27.85
CA SER A 150 1.87 -11.29 -27.33
C SER A 150 1.99 -11.28 -25.81
N VAL A 151 2.94 -10.46 -25.32
CA VAL A 151 3.25 -10.30 -23.91
C VAL A 151 3.51 -8.81 -23.60
N LEU A 152 3.00 -8.35 -22.44
CA LEU A 152 3.42 -7.07 -21.85
C LEU A 152 4.46 -7.36 -20.77
N ILE A 153 5.57 -6.64 -20.82
CA ILE A 153 6.73 -6.87 -19.94
C ILE A 153 6.92 -5.65 -19.03
N GLY A 154 7.22 -5.88 -17.74
CA GLY A 154 7.60 -4.81 -16.83
C GLY A 154 8.87 -4.09 -17.30
N SER A 155 8.91 -2.76 -17.19
CA SER A 155 10.00 -1.92 -17.69
C SER A 155 11.38 -2.34 -17.19
N ARG A 156 11.46 -2.75 -15.94
CA ARG A 156 12.71 -3.21 -15.30
C ARG A 156 13.18 -4.58 -15.81
N ILE A 157 12.25 -5.47 -16.20
CA ILE A 157 12.59 -6.75 -16.85
C ILE A 157 13.17 -6.48 -18.24
N ALA A 158 12.50 -5.61 -19.01
CA ALA A 158 12.92 -5.25 -20.35
C ALA A 158 14.33 -4.64 -20.35
N GLN A 159 14.60 -3.70 -19.46
CA GLN A 159 15.94 -3.11 -19.28
C GLN A 159 17.00 -4.18 -18.92
N ARG A 160 16.66 -5.10 -17.99
CA ARG A 160 17.60 -6.13 -17.53
C ARG A 160 17.96 -7.15 -18.58
N LEU A 161 16.99 -7.52 -19.42
CA LEU A 161 17.15 -8.49 -20.50
C LEU A 161 17.54 -7.84 -21.85
N MET A 162 17.58 -6.49 -21.91
CA MET A 162 17.82 -5.71 -23.11
C MET A 162 16.82 -6.02 -24.23
N ILE A 163 15.54 -6.14 -23.86
CA ILE A 163 14.44 -6.46 -24.76
C ILE A 163 13.74 -5.18 -25.19
N SER A 164 13.40 -5.11 -26.48
CA SER A 164 12.64 -4.01 -27.09
C SER A 164 11.25 -4.46 -27.53
N GLN A 165 10.36 -3.48 -27.80
CA GLN A 165 9.06 -3.77 -28.39
C GLN A 165 9.23 -4.49 -29.75
N GLY A 166 8.46 -5.51 -29.98
CA GLY A 166 8.50 -6.33 -31.20
C GLY A 166 9.43 -7.52 -31.11
N ASP A 167 10.34 -7.59 -30.14
CA ASP A 167 11.24 -8.71 -29.95
C ASP A 167 10.46 -10.01 -29.60
N ARG A 168 11.09 -11.13 -29.90
CA ARG A 168 10.60 -12.44 -29.51
C ARG A 168 11.30 -12.92 -28.25
N VAL A 169 10.51 -13.35 -27.29
CA VAL A 169 10.99 -13.90 -26.03
C VAL A 169 10.44 -15.30 -25.83
N THR A 170 11.18 -16.14 -25.14
CA THR A 170 10.73 -17.51 -24.83
C THR A 170 10.40 -17.60 -23.35
N LEU A 171 9.16 -17.97 -23.05
CA LEU A 171 8.73 -18.30 -21.69
C LEU A 171 8.98 -19.80 -21.47
N LYS A 172 9.81 -20.14 -20.48
CA LYS A 172 10.22 -21.49 -20.12
C LYS A 172 9.60 -21.92 -18.79
N GLY A 173 9.05 -23.12 -18.73
CA GLY A 173 8.44 -23.69 -17.53
C GLY A 173 7.09 -24.34 -17.85
N GLY A 174 6.28 -24.63 -16.83
CA GLY A 174 4.98 -25.27 -17.02
C GLY A 174 5.08 -26.58 -17.82
N THR A 175 4.26 -26.72 -18.84
CA THR A 175 4.23 -27.89 -19.73
C THR A 175 5.24 -27.83 -20.88
N GLY A 176 6.00 -26.74 -21.01
CA GLY A 176 6.97 -26.57 -22.10
C GLY A 176 7.45 -25.14 -22.26
N ASN A 177 7.88 -24.83 -23.48
CA ASN A 177 8.38 -23.51 -23.86
C ASN A 177 7.41 -22.88 -24.85
N ILE A 178 7.07 -21.60 -24.64
CA ILE A 178 6.29 -20.83 -25.60
C ILE A 178 7.06 -19.59 -26.05
N GLN A 179 7.00 -19.30 -27.35
CA GLN A 179 7.52 -18.06 -27.90
C GLN A 179 6.42 -17.00 -27.92
N LEU A 180 6.76 -15.82 -27.45
CA LEU A 180 5.85 -14.68 -27.35
C LEU A 180 6.52 -13.46 -27.98
N ARG A 181 5.69 -12.57 -28.56
CA ARG A 181 6.13 -11.28 -29.07
C ARG A 181 5.86 -10.19 -28.06
N VAL A 182 6.82 -9.32 -27.83
CA VAL A 182 6.67 -8.17 -26.93
C VAL A 182 5.75 -7.11 -27.58
N ALA A 183 4.53 -6.99 -27.09
CA ALA A 183 3.58 -5.98 -27.56
C ALA A 183 3.87 -4.60 -26.95
N GLY A 184 4.35 -4.57 -25.71
CA GLY A 184 4.66 -3.32 -25.02
C GLY A 184 5.31 -3.54 -23.66
N MET A 185 5.65 -2.42 -23.04
CA MET A 185 6.24 -2.36 -21.72
C MET A 185 5.38 -1.51 -20.80
N PHE A 186 5.24 -1.94 -19.55
CA PHE A 186 4.50 -1.21 -18.54
C PHE A 186 5.39 -0.81 -17.37
N GLU A 187 5.01 0.27 -16.69
CA GLU A 187 5.61 0.74 -15.45
C GLU A 187 4.50 1.03 -14.44
N SER A 188 4.43 0.21 -13.40
CA SER A 188 3.39 0.30 -12.37
C SER A 188 3.67 1.36 -11.31
N GLY A 189 4.91 1.85 -11.23
CA GLY A 189 5.41 2.69 -10.15
C GLY A 189 5.88 1.90 -8.92
N VAL A 190 5.66 0.57 -8.89
CA VAL A 190 6.20 -0.33 -7.86
C VAL A 190 7.32 -1.17 -8.45
N SER A 191 8.55 -0.82 -8.11
CA SER A 191 9.76 -1.48 -8.65
C SER A 191 9.74 -3.00 -8.55
N GLN A 192 9.12 -3.56 -7.50
CA GLN A 192 9.02 -5.01 -7.32
C GLN A 192 8.12 -5.66 -8.38
N ILE A 193 7.04 -4.99 -8.77
CA ILE A 193 6.13 -5.44 -9.83
C ILE A 193 6.83 -5.34 -11.18
N ASP A 194 7.43 -4.19 -11.47
CA ASP A 194 8.09 -3.91 -12.74
C ASP A 194 9.32 -4.81 -13.00
N LYS A 195 9.93 -5.35 -11.93
CA LYS A 195 11.05 -6.30 -11.98
C LYS A 195 10.64 -7.74 -12.15
N ASN A 196 9.39 -8.11 -11.82
CA ASN A 196 9.01 -9.52 -11.69
C ASN A 196 7.79 -9.93 -12.49
N ARG A 197 6.96 -8.98 -12.97
CA ARG A 197 5.67 -9.29 -13.58
C ARG A 197 5.67 -9.13 -15.09
N ILE A 198 5.02 -10.10 -15.77
CA ILE A 198 4.61 -10.00 -17.17
C ILE A 198 3.12 -10.33 -17.29
N TYR A 199 2.47 -9.79 -18.32
CA TYR A 199 1.07 -10.11 -18.62
C TYR A 199 0.95 -10.88 -19.92
N LEU A 200 0.19 -11.99 -19.88
CA LEU A 200 -0.14 -12.86 -21.00
C LEU A 200 -1.65 -12.86 -21.22
N HIS A 201 -2.07 -13.30 -22.39
CA HIS A 201 -3.47 -13.68 -22.58
C HIS A 201 -3.85 -14.85 -21.67
N LEU A 202 -5.01 -14.78 -21.00
CA LEU A 202 -5.49 -15.81 -20.09
C LEU A 202 -5.53 -17.21 -20.73
N ALA A 203 -5.95 -17.28 -22.00
CA ALA A 203 -5.98 -18.55 -22.73
C ALA A 203 -4.58 -19.17 -22.90
N LYS A 204 -3.57 -18.32 -23.20
CA LYS A 204 -2.17 -18.78 -23.34
C LYS A 204 -1.53 -19.14 -22.00
N ALA A 205 -1.86 -18.43 -20.97
CA ALA A 205 -1.40 -18.76 -19.61
C ALA A 205 -1.94 -20.13 -19.16
N ARG A 206 -3.21 -20.44 -19.47
CA ARG A 206 -3.81 -21.77 -19.21
C ARG A 206 -3.13 -22.89 -19.99
N GLU A 207 -2.90 -22.67 -21.28
CA GLU A 207 -2.17 -23.62 -22.14
C GLU A 207 -0.78 -23.89 -21.61
N PHE A 208 -0.05 -22.82 -21.23
CA PHE A 208 1.30 -22.91 -20.70
C PHE A 208 1.37 -23.62 -19.34
N LYS A 209 0.42 -23.39 -18.44
CA LYS A 209 0.39 -24.03 -17.12
C LYS A 209 -0.05 -25.50 -17.17
N GLY A 210 -0.77 -25.88 -18.23
CA GLY A 210 -1.25 -27.27 -18.43
C GLY A 210 -2.37 -27.72 -17.49
N GLU A 211 -2.84 -26.81 -16.65
CA GLU A 211 -3.88 -27.09 -15.67
C GLU A 211 -5.09 -26.18 -15.92
N ARG A 212 -6.25 -26.80 -16.14
CA ARG A 212 -7.46 -26.06 -16.50
C ARG A 212 -7.94 -25.07 -15.45
N PHE A 213 -7.64 -25.28 -14.18
CA PHE A 213 -8.27 -24.56 -13.07
C PHE A 213 -7.29 -24.12 -11.98
N SER A 214 -6.05 -24.62 -11.92
CA SER A 214 -5.14 -24.30 -10.84
C SER A 214 -4.62 -22.86 -10.92
N GLY A 215 -4.61 -22.19 -9.78
CA GLY A 215 -4.02 -20.86 -9.62
C GLY A 215 -4.85 -19.68 -10.15
N SER A 216 -6.10 -19.89 -10.55
CA SER A 216 -6.99 -18.76 -10.90
C SER A 216 -7.40 -17.99 -9.64
N ILE A 217 -7.27 -16.69 -9.73
CA ILE A 217 -7.75 -15.74 -8.73
C ILE A 217 -8.66 -14.71 -9.39
N PHE A 218 -9.54 -14.08 -8.61
CA PHE A 218 -10.27 -12.91 -9.06
C PHE A 218 -9.77 -11.66 -8.34
N GLN A 219 -9.51 -10.63 -9.12
CA GLN A 219 -9.36 -9.27 -8.63
C GLN A 219 -10.67 -8.53 -8.84
N VAL A 220 -11.12 -7.84 -7.79
CA VAL A 220 -12.39 -7.11 -7.80
C VAL A 220 -12.10 -5.64 -7.52
N GLY A 221 -12.56 -4.78 -8.42
CA GLY A 221 -12.61 -3.33 -8.25
C GLY A 221 -13.89 -2.93 -7.51
N ILE A 222 -13.79 -1.94 -6.64
CA ILE A 222 -14.93 -1.37 -5.92
C ILE A 222 -14.90 0.15 -5.97
N GLN A 223 -16.08 0.78 -5.89
CA GLN A 223 -16.21 2.24 -5.95
C GLN A 223 -15.48 2.95 -4.80
N ASN A 224 -15.60 2.42 -3.58
CA ASN A 224 -14.95 2.98 -2.41
C ASN A 224 -13.98 1.97 -1.79
N PRO A 225 -12.66 2.11 -2.01
CA PRO A 225 -11.67 1.20 -1.48
C PRO A 225 -11.62 1.11 0.07
N ASN A 226 -12.12 2.12 0.77
CA ASN A 226 -12.10 2.13 2.23
C ASN A 226 -13.03 1.09 2.87
N VAL A 227 -14.12 0.73 2.18
CA VAL A 227 -15.08 -0.29 2.65
C VAL A 227 -14.72 -1.70 2.19
N ALA A 228 -13.56 -1.89 1.53
CA ALA A 228 -13.11 -3.19 1.05
C ALA A 228 -13.08 -4.29 2.14
N PRO A 229 -12.65 -4.04 3.39
CA PRO A 229 -12.66 -5.07 4.42
C PRO A 229 -14.05 -5.62 4.74
N GLN A 230 -15.06 -4.74 4.78
CA GLN A 230 -16.45 -5.13 5.07
C GLN A 230 -17.04 -5.96 3.93
N ILE A 231 -16.82 -5.52 2.69
CA ILE A 231 -17.27 -6.24 1.50
C ILE A 231 -16.54 -7.59 1.38
N ALA A 232 -15.23 -7.62 1.65
CA ALA A 232 -14.44 -8.84 1.62
C ALA A 232 -14.92 -9.87 2.65
N ALA A 233 -15.21 -9.44 3.88
CA ALA A 233 -15.77 -10.32 4.91
C ALA A 233 -17.13 -10.89 4.48
N GLN A 234 -18.04 -10.07 3.97
CA GLN A 234 -19.34 -10.50 3.48
C GLN A 234 -19.22 -11.49 2.30
N MET A 235 -18.30 -11.21 1.35
CA MET A 235 -18.02 -12.12 0.24
C MET A 235 -17.47 -13.45 0.75
N GLN A 236 -16.56 -13.44 1.73
CA GLN A 236 -15.96 -14.65 2.28
C GLN A 236 -17.01 -15.55 2.94
N GLU A 237 -17.92 -14.98 3.75
CA GLU A 237 -19.01 -15.72 4.39
C GLU A 237 -19.98 -16.32 3.36
N THR A 238 -20.31 -15.55 2.31
CA THR A 238 -21.29 -15.96 1.32
C THR A 238 -20.74 -16.98 0.33
N LEU A 239 -19.49 -16.81 -0.09
CA LEU A 239 -18.90 -17.60 -1.19
C LEU A 239 -18.09 -18.79 -0.69
N GLY A 240 -17.68 -18.82 0.59
CA GLY A 240 -16.80 -19.85 1.13
C GLY A 240 -15.41 -19.89 0.48
N HIS A 241 -14.98 -18.79 -0.11
CA HIS A 241 -13.65 -18.59 -0.71
C HIS A 241 -12.81 -17.69 0.18
N ARG A 242 -11.50 -17.78 0.06
CA ARG A 242 -10.61 -16.84 0.74
C ARG A 242 -10.69 -15.48 0.02
N VAL A 243 -11.21 -14.50 0.72
CA VAL A 243 -11.37 -13.14 0.21
C VAL A 243 -10.56 -12.18 1.07
N VAL A 244 -9.62 -11.49 0.45
CA VAL A 244 -8.68 -10.60 1.15
C VAL A 244 -8.81 -9.20 0.60
N SER A 245 -9.03 -8.22 1.47
CA SER A 245 -9.02 -6.79 1.10
C SER A 245 -7.59 -6.28 0.87
N TRP A 246 -7.45 -5.15 0.16
CA TRP A 246 -6.16 -4.53 -0.03
C TRP A 246 -5.53 -4.09 1.31
N GLN A 247 -6.34 -3.66 2.29
CA GLN A 247 -5.84 -3.27 3.62
C GLN A 247 -5.23 -4.46 4.37
N GLU A 248 -5.84 -5.64 4.26
CA GLU A 248 -5.30 -6.84 4.88
C GLU A 248 -4.04 -7.31 4.15
N ARG A 249 -4.06 -7.28 2.82
CA ARG A 249 -2.92 -7.66 1.97
C ARG A 249 -1.70 -6.77 2.20
N GLU A 250 -1.91 -5.47 2.33
CA GLU A 250 -0.86 -4.47 2.48
C GLU A 250 -0.69 -4.00 3.94
N LYS A 251 -1.19 -4.78 4.91
CA LYS A 251 -1.17 -4.43 6.34
C LYS A 251 0.20 -4.02 6.83
N VAL A 252 1.25 -4.73 6.41
CA VAL A 252 2.64 -4.43 6.81
C VAL A 252 3.02 -2.99 6.42
N TRP A 253 2.69 -2.56 5.21
CA TRP A 253 2.98 -1.20 4.75
C TRP A 253 2.13 -0.15 5.49
N LEU A 254 0.85 -0.44 5.72
CA LEU A 254 -0.02 0.46 6.50
C LEU A 254 0.47 0.61 7.93
N ASP A 255 0.96 -0.47 8.56
CA ASP A 255 1.55 -0.43 9.89
C ASP A 255 2.87 0.37 9.90
N VAL A 256 3.69 0.28 8.86
CA VAL A 256 4.90 1.11 8.68
C VAL A 256 4.53 2.59 8.60
N PHE A 257 3.52 2.98 7.78
CA PHE A 257 3.08 4.38 7.71
C PHE A 257 2.56 4.89 9.04
N LYS A 258 1.82 4.07 9.77
CA LYS A 258 1.36 4.39 11.13
C LYS A 258 2.53 4.60 12.09
N ALA A 259 3.52 3.71 12.06
CA ALA A 259 4.73 3.84 12.87
C ALA A 259 5.52 5.11 12.55
N LEU A 260 5.66 5.45 11.25
CA LEU A 260 6.31 6.70 10.82
C LEU A 260 5.59 7.94 11.34
N ARG A 261 4.25 7.97 11.33
CA ARG A 261 3.48 9.08 11.91
C ARG A 261 3.69 9.22 13.41
N VAL A 262 3.67 8.11 14.14
CA VAL A 262 3.91 8.12 15.59
C VAL A 262 5.33 8.57 15.89
N SER A 263 6.32 8.06 15.17
CA SER A 263 7.73 8.45 15.35
C SER A 263 7.94 9.93 15.06
N SER A 264 7.37 10.47 13.98
CA SER A 264 7.48 11.89 13.67
C SER A 264 6.80 12.76 14.75
N ALA A 265 5.65 12.34 15.27
CA ALA A 265 4.97 13.05 16.36
C ALA A 265 5.82 13.09 17.65
N ILE A 266 6.47 11.97 18.01
CA ILE A 266 7.38 11.91 19.17
C ILE A 266 8.58 12.83 18.95
N THR A 267 9.19 12.80 17.77
CA THR A 267 10.34 13.65 17.43
C THR A 267 9.98 15.13 17.56
N VAL A 268 8.84 15.53 17.00
CA VAL A 268 8.38 16.93 17.07
C VAL A 268 8.04 17.33 18.50
N SER A 269 7.36 16.46 19.24
CA SER A 269 7.09 16.72 20.67
C SER A 269 8.38 16.97 21.45
N SER A 270 9.43 16.20 21.16
CA SER A 270 10.74 16.39 21.80
C SER A 270 11.38 17.73 21.41
N ILE A 271 11.29 18.13 20.14
CA ILE A 271 11.80 19.44 19.67
C ILE A 271 11.01 20.58 20.32
N LEU A 272 9.68 20.45 20.43
CA LEU A 272 8.85 21.47 21.07
C LEU A 272 9.14 21.59 22.56
N LEU A 273 9.36 20.49 23.28
CA LEU A 273 9.78 20.49 24.67
C LEU A 273 11.13 21.19 24.85
N LEU A 274 12.11 20.87 24.02
CA LEU A 274 13.43 21.49 24.06
C LEU A 274 13.35 23.01 23.77
N SER A 275 12.53 23.41 22.79
CA SER A 275 12.26 24.81 22.48
C SER A 275 11.57 25.52 23.64
N GLY A 276 10.64 24.86 24.33
CA GLY A 276 9.97 25.37 25.54
C GLY A 276 10.95 25.65 26.67
N LEU A 277 11.90 24.75 26.93
CA LEU A 277 12.96 24.95 27.90
C LEU A 277 13.86 26.14 27.51
N GLY A 278 14.17 26.30 26.23
CA GLY A 278 14.90 27.46 25.72
C GLY A 278 14.16 28.77 25.96
N ILE A 279 12.84 28.80 25.74
CA ILE A 279 12.02 29.97 26.04
C ILE A 279 12.01 30.28 27.55
N PHE A 280 11.84 29.25 28.35
CA PHE A 280 11.87 29.41 29.83
C PHE A 280 13.18 30.06 30.30
N ASN A 281 14.33 29.61 29.83
CA ASN A 281 15.62 30.19 30.15
C ASN A 281 15.72 31.67 29.74
N VAL A 282 15.25 32.02 28.53
CA VAL A 282 15.25 33.41 28.05
C VAL A 282 14.35 34.28 28.92
N PHE A 283 13.18 33.80 29.31
CA PHE A 283 12.28 34.54 30.20
C PHE A 283 12.87 34.68 31.60
N ALA A 284 13.52 33.63 32.14
CA ALA A 284 14.18 33.72 33.46
C ALA A 284 15.25 34.81 33.46
N ILE A 285 16.09 34.86 32.42
CA ILE A 285 17.12 35.93 32.31
C ILE A 285 16.44 37.30 32.16
N MET A 286 15.40 37.43 31.34
CA MET A 286 14.69 38.69 31.11
C MET A 286 14.03 39.22 32.41
N VAL A 287 13.44 38.34 33.24
CA VAL A 287 12.89 38.72 34.55
C VAL A 287 13.98 39.23 35.47
N ILE A 288 15.16 38.59 35.49
CA ILE A 288 16.29 39.05 36.32
C ILE A 288 16.77 40.42 35.83
N GLU A 289 16.96 40.64 34.51
CA GLU A 289 17.39 41.92 33.96
C GLU A 289 16.36 43.04 34.23
N LYS A 290 15.05 42.73 34.24
CA LYS A 290 13.96 43.67 34.43
C LYS A 290 13.48 43.79 35.88
N THR A 291 14.22 43.20 36.84
CA THR A 291 13.83 43.22 38.28
C THR A 291 13.64 44.63 38.79
N ARG A 292 14.47 45.60 38.36
CA ARG A 292 14.34 47.01 38.78
C ARG A 292 13.07 47.64 38.23
N ASP A 293 12.73 47.42 36.97
CA ASP A 293 11.50 47.95 36.32
C ASP A 293 10.25 47.34 36.99
N ILE A 294 10.30 46.03 37.29
CA ILE A 294 9.22 45.32 38.02
C ILE A 294 9.04 45.90 39.43
N ALA A 295 10.15 46.23 40.15
CA ALA A 295 10.09 46.82 41.47
C ALA A 295 9.45 48.21 41.45
N ILE A 296 9.75 49.03 40.44
CA ILE A 296 9.09 50.34 40.24
C ILE A 296 7.59 50.17 39.97
N LEU A 297 7.16 49.25 39.10
CA LEU A 297 5.76 48.98 38.85
C LEU A 297 5.03 48.54 40.13
N ARG A 298 5.63 47.70 40.93
CA ARG A 298 5.06 47.25 42.21
C ARG A 298 4.93 48.38 43.22
N SER A 299 5.87 49.31 43.24
CA SER A 299 5.75 50.51 44.11
C SER A 299 4.63 51.44 43.69
N MET A 300 4.19 51.39 42.44
CA MET A 300 3.04 52.11 41.88
C MET A 300 1.71 51.37 42.09
N GLY A 301 1.71 50.21 42.79
CA GLY A 301 0.49 49.49 43.15
C GLY A 301 0.12 48.31 42.21
N PHE A 302 0.97 47.93 41.22
CA PHE A 302 0.77 46.74 40.44
C PHE A 302 0.97 45.47 41.25
N SER A 303 0.09 44.49 41.09
CA SER A 303 0.23 43.18 41.75
C SER A 303 1.30 42.30 41.07
N GLY A 304 1.82 41.33 41.81
CA GLY A 304 2.76 40.34 41.22
C GLY A 304 2.13 39.51 40.08
N SER A 305 0.82 39.31 40.11
CA SER A 305 0.04 38.66 39.05
C SER A 305 0.00 39.48 37.77
N ASP A 306 -0.08 40.81 37.86
CA ASP A 306 -0.09 41.69 36.70
C ASP A 306 1.24 41.65 35.94
N ALA A 307 2.35 41.68 36.73
CA ALA A 307 3.68 41.55 36.15
C ALA A 307 3.88 40.19 35.46
N SER A 308 3.41 39.10 36.08
CA SER A 308 3.46 37.74 35.46
C SER A 308 2.61 37.65 34.21
N ALA A 309 1.44 38.29 34.16
CA ALA A 309 0.57 38.29 33.01
C ALA A 309 1.22 38.94 31.78
N VAL A 310 2.01 39.99 31.93
CA VAL A 310 2.76 40.62 30.83
C VAL A 310 3.74 39.61 30.17
N PHE A 311 4.49 38.88 30.96
CA PHE A 311 5.41 37.87 30.43
C PHE A 311 4.68 36.69 29.80
N LEU A 312 3.55 36.27 30.34
CA LEU A 312 2.70 35.21 29.81
C LEU A 312 2.13 35.60 28.43
N TRP A 313 1.58 36.82 28.31
CA TRP A 313 1.11 37.33 27.03
C TRP A 313 2.23 37.44 25.99
N GLN A 314 3.41 37.86 26.37
CA GLN A 314 4.56 37.93 25.50
C GLN A 314 4.97 36.53 24.99
N GLY A 315 4.92 35.50 25.85
CA GLY A 315 5.17 34.11 25.45
C GLY A 315 4.11 33.60 24.46
N ILE A 316 2.84 33.88 24.70
CA ILE A 316 1.74 33.49 23.82
C ILE A 316 1.88 34.16 22.42
N ILE A 317 2.25 35.43 22.38
CA ILE A 317 2.46 36.15 21.12
C ILE A 317 3.59 35.50 20.32
N VAL A 318 4.72 35.20 20.96
CA VAL A 318 5.87 34.51 20.32
C VAL A 318 5.46 33.13 19.79
N LEU A 319 4.67 32.38 20.58
CA LEU A 319 4.16 31.08 20.19
C LEU A 319 3.27 31.18 18.93
N ILE A 320 2.31 32.09 18.93
CA ILE A 320 1.39 32.29 17.79
C ILE A 320 2.17 32.68 16.53
N PHE A 321 3.09 33.63 16.61
CA PHE A 321 3.94 34.00 15.47
C PHE A 321 4.81 32.83 14.99
N GLY A 322 5.36 32.04 15.92
CA GLY A 322 6.15 30.84 15.60
C GLY A 322 5.32 29.76 14.88
N ILE A 323 4.07 29.54 15.33
CA ILE A 323 3.14 28.60 14.70
C ILE A 323 2.79 29.05 13.27
N ILE A 324 2.38 30.31 13.11
CA ILE A 324 2.01 30.86 11.79
C ILE A 324 3.20 30.81 10.82
N ALA A 325 4.37 31.32 11.25
CA ALA A 325 5.55 31.32 10.41
C ALA A 325 6.03 29.89 10.08
N GLY A 326 6.02 28.99 11.06
CA GLY A 326 6.40 27.59 10.87
C GLY A 326 5.45 26.85 9.93
N THR A 327 4.15 27.08 10.05
CA THR A 327 3.15 26.47 9.16
C THR A 327 3.30 26.99 7.73
N LEU A 328 3.49 28.30 7.55
CA LEU A 328 3.70 28.89 6.23
C LEU A 328 4.98 28.37 5.57
N LEU A 329 6.07 28.32 6.31
CA LEU A 329 7.33 27.76 5.81
C LEU A 329 7.20 26.27 5.47
N GLY A 330 6.50 25.51 6.32
CA GLY A 330 6.23 24.10 6.07
C GLY A 330 5.41 23.86 4.81
N ILE A 331 4.36 24.65 4.57
CA ILE A 331 3.54 24.54 3.35
C ILE A 331 4.34 24.96 2.10
N LEU A 332 5.19 25.98 2.19
CA LEU A 332 6.02 26.42 1.08
C LEU A 332 7.11 25.39 0.69
N ALA A 333 7.52 24.55 1.64
CA ALA A 333 8.56 23.54 1.43
C ALA A 333 8.00 22.18 0.98
N THR A 334 6.66 22.01 0.93
CA THR A 334 5.96 20.80 0.46
C THR A 334 5.42 20.96 -0.93
#